data_19610ec06a2c9202a4dc52a956365e3a
#
_entry.id   19610ec06a2c9202a4dc52a956365e3a
#
_cell.length_a   1.000
_cell.length_b   1.000
_cell.length_c   1.000
_cell.angle_alpha   90.00
_cell.angle_beta   90.00
_cell.angle_gamma   90.00
#
_symmetry.space_group_name_H-M   'P 1'
#
loop_
_entity.id
_entity.type
_entity.pdbx_description
1 polymer ?
#
loop_
_entity_poly.entity_id
_entity_poly.type
_entity_poly.pdbx_seq_one_letter_code
_entity_poly.pdbx_strand_id
1 'polypeptide(L)'
;MNEELGQALNQADRNARKRDFEKDGKQRDQAEELKKSLLQQLKELTGEDHYVGTNKDPFAGEPFNQVMHRNLDLLNSIGYLTQAEESFLFRIQAYLEFRSNVIICKDDKFKKKRKSVEDDFELPRAATVSEIAEMIGKSRQKTSTVMNSLKKKEILLNPEGAGQIIENGRTVSPRTWILNPYIMICAPRKNEVKLDKLTMRLFQHSLKNLKDQNGKKVKLPARFF
;
A
#
# COMPACT_ATOMS: atom_id res chain seq x y z
N MET A 1 -34.89 15.37 21.74
CA MET A 1 -33.66 15.01 22.50
C MET A 1 -32.52 14.54 21.59
N ASN A 2 -32.75 13.72 20.55
CA ASN A 2 -31.66 13.26 19.64
C ASN A 2 -31.18 14.35 18.65
N GLU A 3 -32.02 15.27 18.19
CA GLU A 3 -31.61 16.33 17.26
C GLU A 3 -30.70 17.38 17.91
N GLU A 4 -30.96 17.78 19.11
CA GLU A 4 -30.12 18.74 19.86
C GLU A 4 -28.74 18.18 20.13
N LEU A 5 -28.64 16.88 20.46
CA LEU A 5 -27.37 16.20 20.64
C LEU A 5 -26.57 16.11 19.33
N GLY A 6 -27.25 15.83 18.22
CA GLY A 6 -26.62 15.78 16.88
C GLY A 6 -26.09 17.16 16.44
N GLN A 7 -26.84 18.23 16.70
CA GLN A 7 -26.41 19.62 16.43
C GLN A 7 -25.19 20.00 17.28
N ALA A 8 -25.22 19.66 18.59
CA ALA A 8 -24.09 19.92 19.50
C ALA A 8 -22.80 19.18 19.07
N LEU A 9 -22.89 17.91 18.64
CA LEU A 9 -21.76 17.15 18.15
C LEU A 9 -21.18 17.73 16.86
N ASN A 10 -22.03 18.10 15.90
CA ASN A 10 -21.62 18.75 14.66
C ASN A 10 -20.95 20.11 14.91
N GLN A 11 -21.44 20.88 15.86
CA GLN A 11 -20.82 22.14 16.25
C GLN A 11 -19.47 21.94 16.93
N ALA A 12 -19.34 20.93 17.79
CA ALA A 12 -18.08 20.58 18.43
C ALA A 12 -17.00 20.14 17.40
N ASP A 13 -17.40 19.35 16.41
CA ASP A 13 -16.49 18.90 15.33
C ASP A 13 -16.01 20.08 14.46
N ARG A 14 -16.94 20.97 14.05
CA ARG A 14 -16.58 22.21 13.34
C ARG A 14 -15.60 23.07 14.13
N ASN A 15 -15.82 23.22 15.43
CA ASN A 15 -14.93 23.98 16.30
C ASN A 15 -13.55 23.33 16.48
N ALA A 16 -13.50 22.00 16.50
CA ALA A 16 -12.23 21.25 16.55
C ALA A 16 -11.43 21.46 15.25
N ARG A 17 -12.05 21.29 14.09
CA ARG A 17 -11.40 21.52 12.77
C ARG A 17 -10.90 22.96 12.61
N LYS A 18 -11.67 23.95 13.10
CA LYS A 18 -11.25 25.36 13.07
C LYS A 18 -10.01 25.61 13.91
N ARG A 19 -9.94 25.04 15.13
CA ARG A 19 -8.76 25.14 16.01
C ARG A 19 -7.52 24.48 15.39
N ASP A 20 -7.67 23.33 14.77
CA ASP A 20 -6.57 22.64 14.10
C ASP A 20 -6.04 23.46 12.92
N PHE A 21 -6.93 24.03 12.12
CA PHE A 21 -6.56 24.92 11.01
C PHE A 21 -5.84 26.19 11.49
N GLU A 22 -6.31 26.82 12.57
CA GLU A 22 -5.66 28.00 13.17
C GLU A 22 -4.28 27.66 13.76
N LYS A 23 -4.13 26.47 14.34
CA LYS A 23 -2.85 25.98 14.87
C LYS A 23 -1.84 25.73 13.74
N ASP A 24 -2.27 25.08 12.67
CA ASP A 24 -1.45 24.84 11.48
C ASP A 24 -1.02 26.16 10.79
N GLY A 25 -1.93 27.15 10.74
CA GLY A 25 -1.63 28.48 10.25
C GLY A 25 -0.52 29.16 11.05
N LYS A 26 -0.65 29.20 12.38
CA LYS A 26 0.37 29.78 13.26
C LYS A 26 1.73 29.09 13.15
N GLN A 27 1.76 27.77 13.01
CA GLN A 27 3.01 27.03 12.82
C GLN A 27 3.69 27.38 11.48
N ARG A 28 2.91 27.59 10.41
CA ARG A 28 3.46 28.03 9.11
C ARG A 28 4.04 29.42 9.18
N ASP A 29 3.33 30.37 9.82
CA ASP A 29 3.78 31.75 9.97
C ASP A 29 5.08 31.81 10.78
N GLN A 30 5.17 31.07 11.88
CA GLN A 30 6.40 30.96 12.69
C GLN A 30 7.57 30.35 11.90
N ALA A 31 7.31 29.32 11.08
CA ALA A 31 8.33 28.73 10.23
C ALA A 31 8.83 29.69 9.14
N GLU A 32 7.95 30.51 8.58
CA GLU A 32 8.32 31.53 7.61
C GLU A 32 9.13 32.68 8.23
N GLU A 33 8.79 33.13 9.42
CA GLU A 33 9.56 34.14 10.17
C GLU A 33 10.94 33.62 10.51
N LEU A 34 11.05 32.38 11.01
CA LEU A 34 12.35 31.76 11.28
C LEU A 34 13.20 31.63 10.01
N LYS A 35 12.59 31.25 8.90
CA LYS A 35 13.28 31.18 7.60
C LYS A 35 13.85 32.53 7.17
N LYS A 36 13.05 33.60 7.29
CA LYS A 36 13.51 34.96 6.97
C LYS A 36 14.68 35.40 7.85
N SER A 37 14.59 35.15 9.16
CA SER A 37 15.67 35.46 10.10
C SER A 37 16.98 34.73 9.77
N LEU A 38 16.90 33.43 9.47
CA LEU A 38 18.08 32.63 9.08
C LEU A 38 18.69 33.10 7.76
N LEU A 39 17.88 33.49 6.77
CA LEU A 39 18.39 34.03 5.51
C LEU A 39 19.13 35.36 5.71
N GLN A 40 18.59 36.22 6.57
CA GLN A 40 19.24 37.49 6.90
C GLN A 40 20.58 37.27 7.60
N GLN A 41 20.66 36.37 8.57
CA GLN A 41 21.92 36.01 9.25
C GLN A 41 22.95 35.44 8.27
N LEU A 42 22.53 34.58 7.33
CA LEU A 42 23.43 34.04 6.31
C LEU A 42 23.94 35.14 5.38
N LYS A 43 23.10 36.09 4.98
CA LYS A 43 23.52 37.24 4.17
C LYS A 43 24.52 38.12 4.90
N GLU A 44 24.33 38.38 6.19
CA GLU A 44 25.25 39.15 7.03
C GLU A 44 26.62 38.47 7.18
N LEU A 45 26.65 37.14 7.26
CA LEU A 45 27.88 36.36 7.41
C LEU A 45 28.66 36.18 6.10
N THR A 46 27.98 36.00 4.98
CA THR A 46 28.61 35.64 3.70
C THR A 46 28.69 36.81 2.71
N GLY A 47 27.87 37.85 2.92
CA GLY A 47 27.74 38.98 1.99
C GLY A 47 26.92 38.65 0.74
N GLU A 48 26.42 37.41 0.60
CA GLU A 48 25.67 36.94 -0.56
C GLU A 48 24.18 36.67 -0.25
N ASP A 49 23.33 36.80 -1.26
CA ASP A 49 21.93 36.44 -1.11
C ASP A 49 21.73 34.92 -1.18
N HIS A 50 21.32 34.34 -0.07
CA HIS A 50 21.03 32.91 0.03
C HIS A 50 19.56 32.62 -0.19
N TYR A 51 19.28 31.48 -0.81
CA TYR A 51 17.93 30.97 -1.03
C TYR A 51 17.74 29.65 -0.26
N VAL A 52 16.81 29.63 0.69
CA VAL A 52 16.33 28.38 1.30
C VAL A 52 15.12 27.91 0.53
N GLY A 53 15.34 27.08 -0.47
CA GLY A 53 14.30 26.33 -1.15
C GLY A 53 13.97 25.07 -0.37
N THR A 54 12.69 24.75 -0.22
CA THR A 54 12.31 23.38 0.07
C THR A 54 12.69 22.55 -1.15
N ASN A 55 13.57 21.58 -0.94
CA ASN A 55 13.85 20.57 -1.96
C ASN A 55 12.53 19.80 -2.16
N LYS A 56 11.69 20.29 -3.10
CA LYS A 56 10.45 19.60 -3.45
C LYS A 56 10.89 18.26 -4.01
N ASP A 57 10.66 17.20 -3.26
CA ASP A 57 10.83 15.86 -3.77
C ASP A 57 9.97 15.74 -5.04
N PRO A 58 10.58 15.58 -6.24
CA PRO A 58 9.81 15.49 -7.48
C PRO A 58 8.84 14.29 -7.49
N PHE A 59 9.01 13.38 -6.55
CA PHE A 59 8.16 12.21 -6.35
C PHE A 59 7.28 12.32 -5.10
N ALA A 60 7.13 13.54 -4.53
CA ALA A 60 6.25 13.75 -3.39
C ALA A 60 4.80 13.40 -3.77
N GLY A 61 4.23 12.45 -3.05
CA GLY A 61 2.87 11.96 -3.31
C GLY A 61 2.78 10.74 -4.23
N GLU A 62 3.85 10.37 -4.93
CA GLU A 62 3.86 9.14 -5.71
C GLU A 62 4.01 7.90 -4.82
N PRO A 63 3.17 6.88 -5.01
CA PRO A 63 3.31 5.63 -4.27
C PRO A 63 4.57 4.88 -4.74
N PHE A 64 5.35 4.38 -3.80
CA PHE A 64 6.54 3.59 -4.07
C PHE A 64 6.38 2.15 -3.63
N ASN A 65 6.92 1.24 -4.42
CA ASN A 65 7.12 -0.14 -4.02
C ASN A 65 8.61 -0.38 -3.73
N GLN A 66 8.88 -0.90 -2.54
CA GLN A 66 10.20 -1.36 -2.15
C GLN A 66 10.35 -2.83 -2.55
N VAL A 67 11.23 -3.10 -3.48
CA VAL A 67 11.52 -4.46 -3.95
C VAL A 67 12.65 -5.05 -3.11
N MET A 68 12.47 -6.27 -2.62
CA MET A 68 13.51 -7.00 -1.88
C MET A 68 14.50 -7.65 -2.85
N HIS A 69 15.42 -6.85 -3.41
CA HIS A 69 16.34 -7.27 -4.49
C HIS A 69 17.07 -8.56 -4.20
N ARG A 70 17.66 -8.72 -3.00
CA ARG A 70 18.40 -9.93 -2.63
C ARG A 70 17.52 -11.19 -2.60
N ASN A 71 16.26 -11.04 -2.19
CA ASN A 71 15.31 -12.14 -2.17
C ASN A 71 14.89 -12.52 -3.59
N LEU A 72 14.59 -11.52 -4.44
CA LEU A 72 14.26 -11.77 -5.84
C LEU A 72 15.41 -12.39 -6.61
N ASP A 73 16.63 -11.90 -6.43
CA ASP A 73 17.83 -12.44 -7.06
C ASP A 73 18.01 -13.93 -6.70
N LEU A 74 17.86 -14.26 -5.42
CA LEU A 74 17.89 -15.68 -4.99
C LEU A 74 16.79 -16.49 -5.67
N LEU A 75 15.52 -16.02 -5.65
CA LEU A 75 14.40 -16.76 -6.23
C LEU A 75 14.57 -16.98 -7.73
N ASN A 76 15.15 -16.01 -8.43
CA ASN A 76 15.47 -16.13 -9.85
C ASN A 76 16.62 -17.10 -10.09
N SER A 77 17.71 -17.01 -9.30
CA SER A 77 18.88 -17.88 -9.45
C SER A 77 18.57 -19.35 -9.23
N ILE A 78 17.61 -19.67 -8.34
CA ILE A 78 17.15 -21.05 -8.12
C ILE A 78 16.03 -21.50 -9.07
N GLY A 79 15.60 -20.62 -9.99
CA GLY A 79 14.51 -20.91 -10.93
C GLY A 79 13.13 -21.07 -10.25
N TYR A 80 12.93 -20.42 -9.09
CA TYR A 80 11.68 -20.52 -8.33
C TYR A 80 10.52 -19.84 -9.01
N LEU A 81 10.78 -18.75 -9.72
CA LEU A 81 9.79 -18.00 -10.49
C LEU A 81 9.84 -18.38 -11.97
N THR A 82 8.68 -18.45 -12.59
CA THR A 82 8.55 -18.56 -14.04
C THR A 82 8.42 -17.16 -14.65
N GLN A 83 8.76 -16.99 -15.92
CA GLN A 83 8.63 -15.74 -16.65
C GLN A 83 7.19 -15.14 -16.59
N ALA A 84 6.17 -16.01 -16.60
CA ALA A 84 4.78 -15.57 -16.46
C ALA A 84 4.49 -14.99 -15.08
N GLU A 85 5.06 -15.56 -14.02
CA GLU A 85 4.93 -15.11 -12.64
C GLU A 85 5.69 -13.80 -12.42
N GLU A 86 6.90 -13.67 -12.94
CA GLU A 86 7.68 -12.43 -12.92
C GLU A 86 6.93 -11.29 -13.63
N SER A 87 6.41 -11.56 -14.83
CA SER A 87 5.60 -10.59 -15.57
C SER A 87 4.35 -10.17 -14.81
N PHE A 88 3.71 -11.10 -14.10
CA PHE A 88 2.57 -10.81 -13.24
C PHE A 88 2.99 -9.90 -12.07
N LEU A 89 4.05 -10.26 -11.35
CA LEU A 89 4.55 -9.48 -10.22
C LEU A 89 4.93 -8.06 -10.63
N PHE A 90 5.58 -7.90 -11.79
CA PHE A 90 5.92 -6.58 -12.31
C PHE A 90 4.69 -5.73 -12.61
N ARG A 91 3.62 -6.32 -13.17
CA ARG A 91 2.40 -5.58 -13.51
C ARG A 91 1.54 -5.24 -12.31
N ILE A 92 1.48 -6.14 -11.31
CA ILE A 92 0.59 -5.98 -10.17
C ILE A 92 1.09 -4.95 -9.15
N GLN A 93 2.37 -4.59 -9.17
CA GLN A 93 2.95 -3.65 -8.21
C GLN A 93 2.23 -2.29 -8.16
N ALA A 94 1.67 -1.83 -9.29
CA ALA A 94 0.93 -0.58 -9.36
C ALA A 94 -0.41 -0.61 -8.60
N TYR A 95 -0.89 -1.78 -8.24
CA TYR A 95 -2.21 -2.02 -7.65
C TYR A 95 -2.13 -2.53 -6.20
N LEU A 96 -0.98 -2.41 -5.58
CA LEU A 96 -0.82 -2.77 -4.17
C LEU A 96 -1.30 -1.65 -3.26
N GLU A 97 -2.03 -2.03 -2.23
CA GLU A 97 -2.43 -1.12 -1.17
C GLU A 97 -1.25 -0.84 -0.24
N PHE A 98 -1.18 0.41 0.16
CA PHE A 98 -0.19 0.90 1.10
C PHE A 98 -0.30 0.18 2.46
N ARG A 99 0.81 -0.34 2.97
CA ARG A 99 1.00 -1.08 4.23
C ARG A 99 0.44 -2.50 4.26
N SER A 100 -0.68 -2.80 3.64
CA SER A 100 -1.31 -4.13 3.71
C SER A 100 -0.82 -5.08 2.63
N ASN A 101 -0.24 -4.56 1.53
CA ASN A 101 0.11 -5.31 0.33
C ASN A 101 -1.08 -6.05 -0.32
N VAL A 102 -2.30 -5.64 -0.02
CA VAL A 102 -3.51 -6.16 -0.66
C VAL A 102 -3.57 -5.67 -2.10
N ILE A 103 -3.95 -6.53 -3.02
CA ILE A 103 -4.23 -6.14 -4.40
C ILE A 103 -5.59 -5.46 -4.44
N ILE A 104 -5.62 -4.17 -4.77
CA ILE A 104 -6.81 -3.31 -4.79
C ILE A 104 -7.21 -2.93 -6.20
N CYS A 105 -8.50 -2.66 -6.38
CA CYS A 105 -9.02 -2.09 -7.59
C CYS A 105 -8.95 -0.56 -7.51
N LYS A 106 -8.09 0.07 -8.33
CA LYS A 106 -7.93 1.54 -8.39
C LYS A 106 -8.85 2.21 -9.42
N ASP A 107 -9.60 1.43 -10.22
CA ASP A 107 -10.39 1.97 -11.32
C ASP A 107 -11.67 2.66 -10.85
N ASP A 108 -11.82 3.94 -11.20
CA ASP A 108 -13.03 4.74 -11.00
C ASP A 108 -14.27 4.17 -11.70
N LYS A 109 -14.08 3.32 -12.73
CA LYS A 109 -15.17 2.64 -13.44
C LYS A 109 -16.00 1.74 -12.52
N PHE A 110 -15.38 1.17 -11.48
CA PHE A 110 -16.05 0.33 -10.50
C PHE A 110 -16.68 1.13 -9.36
N LYS A 111 -16.29 2.39 -9.14
CA LYS A 111 -16.90 3.29 -8.16
C LYS A 111 -18.35 3.63 -8.50
N LYS A 112 -18.70 3.71 -9.80
CA LYS A 112 -20.03 4.11 -10.27
C LYS A 112 -21.15 3.10 -9.99
N LYS A 113 -20.85 1.84 -9.64
CA LYS A 113 -21.88 0.80 -9.38
C LYS A 113 -22.38 0.75 -7.93
N ARG A 114 -21.82 1.51 -7.02
CA ARG A 114 -22.28 1.59 -5.63
C ARG A 114 -22.74 3.00 -5.31
N LYS A 115 -23.94 3.36 -5.73
CA LYS A 115 -24.73 4.43 -5.09
C LYS A 115 -25.51 3.80 -3.93
N SER A 116 -24.89 3.59 -2.81
CA SER A 116 -25.56 3.53 -1.52
C SER A 116 -24.85 4.53 -0.60
N VAL A 117 -25.63 5.47 -0.25
CA VAL A 117 -25.50 6.53 0.73
C VAL A 117 -24.71 6.08 1.95
N GLU A 118 -23.81 6.97 2.44
CA GLU A 118 -23.27 6.98 3.82
C GLU A 118 -21.84 6.54 4.10
N ASP A 119 -20.87 6.60 3.18
CA ASP A 119 -19.48 6.53 3.64
C ASP A 119 -18.55 7.44 2.85
N ASP A 120 -18.24 8.61 3.41
CA ASP A 120 -17.20 9.54 2.94
C ASP A 120 -15.75 8.99 3.10
N PHE A 121 -15.60 7.77 3.63
CA PHE A 121 -14.34 7.04 3.71
C PHE A 121 -14.40 5.78 2.84
N GLU A 122 -14.19 5.94 1.54
CA GLU A 122 -14.02 4.79 0.65
C GLU A 122 -12.71 4.05 0.97
N LEU A 123 -12.79 3.02 1.81
CA LEU A 123 -11.69 2.06 1.94
C LEU A 123 -11.42 1.39 0.59
N PRO A 124 -10.16 1.28 0.17
CA PRO A 124 -9.82 0.62 -1.07
C PRO A 124 -10.32 -0.83 -1.06
N ARG A 125 -11.06 -1.18 -2.10
CA ARG A 125 -11.67 -2.50 -2.23
C ARG A 125 -10.67 -3.51 -2.80
N ALA A 126 -10.55 -4.68 -2.18
CA ALA A 126 -9.77 -5.80 -2.72
C ALA A 126 -10.27 -6.20 -4.12
N ALA A 127 -9.34 -6.38 -5.05
CA ALA A 127 -9.65 -6.74 -6.42
C ALA A 127 -9.96 -8.23 -6.58
N THR A 128 -10.97 -8.56 -7.37
CA THR A 128 -11.28 -9.93 -7.78
C THR A 128 -10.31 -10.39 -8.87
N VAL A 129 -10.19 -11.70 -9.10
CA VAL A 129 -9.34 -12.26 -10.17
C VAL A 129 -9.72 -11.72 -11.56
N SER A 130 -11.00 -11.44 -11.79
CA SER A 130 -11.47 -10.86 -13.07
C SER A 130 -10.99 -9.42 -13.24
N GLU A 131 -11.09 -8.62 -12.20
CA GLU A 131 -10.60 -7.23 -12.19
C GLU A 131 -9.07 -7.18 -12.30
N ILE A 132 -8.36 -8.07 -11.59
CA ILE A 132 -6.91 -8.19 -11.71
C ILE A 132 -6.53 -8.52 -13.16
N ALA A 133 -7.22 -9.46 -13.79
CA ALA A 133 -6.97 -9.83 -15.17
C ALA A 133 -7.17 -8.65 -16.14
N GLU A 134 -8.23 -7.87 -15.94
CA GLU A 134 -8.50 -6.65 -16.71
C GLU A 134 -7.40 -5.59 -16.50
N MET A 135 -7.05 -5.30 -15.24
CA MET A 135 -6.00 -4.33 -14.88
C MET A 135 -4.63 -4.64 -15.52
N ILE A 136 -4.26 -5.93 -15.58
CA ILE A 136 -2.97 -6.35 -16.15
C ILE A 136 -3.04 -6.68 -17.66
N GLY A 137 -4.22 -6.56 -18.30
CA GLY A 137 -4.42 -6.85 -19.72
C GLY A 137 -4.23 -8.33 -20.09
N LYS A 138 -4.69 -9.25 -19.24
CA LYS A 138 -4.59 -10.71 -19.46
C LYS A 138 -5.95 -11.38 -19.34
N SER A 139 -6.09 -12.59 -19.91
CA SER A 139 -7.33 -13.35 -19.73
C SER A 139 -7.47 -13.81 -18.26
N ARG A 140 -8.72 -13.86 -17.77
CA ARG A 140 -9.03 -14.33 -16.41
C ARG A 140 -8.45 -15.72 -16.12
N GLN A 141 -8.50 -16.63 -17.10
CA GLN A 141 -8.00 -18.00 -16.93
C GLN A 141 -6.47 -18.01 -16.71
N LYS A 142 -5.70 -17.30 -17.56
CA LYS A 142 -4.24 -17.19 -17.43
C LYS A 142 -3.87 -16.53 -16.11
N THR A 143 -4.56 -15.45 -15.74
CA THR A 143 -4.35 -14.75 -14.48
C THR A 143 -4.61 -15.66 -13.28
N SER A 144 -5.75 -16.38 -13.28
CA SER A 144 -6.07 -17.33 -12.20
C SER A 144 -5.01 -18.43 -12.07
N THR A 145 -4.53 -18.98 -13.19
CA THR A 145 -3.48 -20.00 -13.18
C THR A 145 -2.18 -19.47 -12.54
N VAL A 146 -1.73 -18.29 -12.94
CA VAL A 146 -0.51 -17.66 -12.38
C VAL A 146 -0.69 -17.36 -10.90
N MET A 147 -1.83 -16.76 -10.50
CA MET A 147 -2.09 -16.44 -9.10
C MET A 147 -2.15 -17.68 -8.21
N ASN A 148 -2.74 -18.76 -8.68
CA ASN A 148 -2.79 -20.05 -7.96
C ASN A 148 -1.40 -20.69 -7.86
N SER A 149 -0.55 -20.55 -8.89
CA SER A 149 0.85 -20.96 -8.84
C SER A 149 1.64 -20.17 -7.82
N LEU A 150 1.51 -18.83 -7.82
CA LEU A 150 2.14 -17.95 -6.84
C LEU A 150 1.64 -18.20 -5.40
N LYS A 151 0.34 -18.57 -5.24
CA LYS A 151 -0.21 -19.00 -3.95
C LYS A 151 0.47 -20.28 -3.45
N LYS A 152 0.64 -21.29 -4.30
CA LYS A 152 1.35 -22.53 -3.94
C LYS A 152 2.81 -22.27 -3.57
N LYS A 153 3.42 -21.25 -4.14
CA LYS A 153 4.78 -20.79 -3.87
C LYS A 153 4.88 -19.82 -2.69
N GLU A 154 3.81 -19.61 -1.94
CA GLU A 154 3.75 -18.68 -0.77
C GLU A 154 4.13 -17.22 -1.11
N ILE A 155 4.04 -16.84 -2.38
CA ILE A 155 4.27 -15.47 -2.87
C ILE A 155 3.00 -14.65 -2.83
N LEU A 156 1.86 -15.27 -3.12
CA LEU A 156 0.54 -14.70 -2.88
C LEU A 156 -0.17 -15.48 -1.78
N LEU A 157 -0.88 -14.77 -0.94
CA LEU A 157 -1.78 -15.36 0.04
C LEU A 157 -3.23 -14.95 -0.31
N ASN A 158 -4.13 -15.89 -0.12
CA ASN A 158 -5.55 -15.66 -0.23
C ASN A 158 -6.18 -16.20 1.06
N PRO A 159 -6.25 -15.39 2.13
CA PRO A 159 -6.89 -15.81 3.36
C PRO A 159 -8.39 -16.01 3.11
N GLU A 160 -8.93 -17.08 3.65
CA GLU A 160 -10.36 -17.33 3.65
C GLU A 160 -11.00 -16.37 4.64
N GLY A 161 -11.74 -15.37 4.13
CA GLY A 161 -12.52 -14.45 4.95
C GLY A 161 -13.87 -15.08 5.30
N ALA A 162 -14.49 -14.59 6.38
CA ALA A 162 -15.89 -14.89 6.67
C ALA A 162 -16.74 -14.44 5.46
N GLY A 163 -17.40 -15.39 4.81
CA GLY A 163 -18.22 -15.10 3.64
C GLY A 163 -19.43 -14.24 4.00
N GLN A 164 -19.76 -13.29 3.15
CA GLN A 164 -21.05 -12.59 3.23
C GLN A 164 -22.12 -13.45 2.53
N ILE A 165 -23.21 -13.70 3.23
CA ILE A 165 -24.40 -14.34 2.65
C ILE A 165 -25.12 -13.26 1.84
N ILE A 166 -25.20 -13.43 0.51
CA ILE A 166 -26.00 -12.59 -0.36
C ILE A 166 -27.44 -13.13 -0.36
N GLU A 167 -28.44 -12.26 -0.57
CA GLU A 167 -29.89 -12.56 -0.56
C GLU A 167 -30.32 -13.82 -1.34
N ASN A 168 -29.49 -14.32 -2.23
CA ASN A 168 -29.75 -15.55 -3.01
C ASN A 168 -29.12 -16.83 -2.41
N GLY A 169 -28.70 -16.81 -1.14
CA GLY A 169 -28.15 -18.00 -0.47
C GLY A 169 -26.74 -18.39 -0.93
N ARG A 170 -26.10 -17.63 -1.81
CA ARG A 170 -24.71 -17.86 -2.21
C ARG A 170 -23.76 -17.13 -1.28
N THR A 171 -22.92 -17.89 -0.60
CA THR A 171 -21.81 -17.32 0.16
C THR A 171 -20.74 -16.79 -0.80
N VAL A 172 -20.58 -15.47 -0.91
CA VAL A 172 -19.48 -14.86 -1.64
C VAL A 172 -18.44 -14.43 -0.63
N SER A 173 -17.37 -15.19 -0.51
CA SER A 173 -16.20 -14.74 0.22
C SER A 173 -15.45 -13.72 -0.65
N PRO A 174 -15.27 -12.49 -0.20
CA PRO A 174 -14.35 -11.57 -0.87
C PRO A 174 -12.94 -12.17 -0.78
N ARG A 175 -12.45 -12.67 -1.90
CA ARG A 175 -11.12 -13.28 -1.97
C ARG A 175 -10.10 -12.15 -2.01
N THR A 176 -9.60 -11.79 -0.86
CA THR A 176 -8.50 -10.83 -0.72
C THR A 176 -7.20 -11.50 -1.12
N TRP A 177 -6.47 -10.90 -2.05
CA TRP A 177 -5.14 -11.36 -2.45
C TRP A 177 -4.10 -10.43 -1.87
N ILE A 178 -3.13 -11.00 -1.16
CA ILE A 178 -2.06 -10.25 -0.46
C ILE A 178 -0.72 -10.70 -1.02
N LEU A 179 0.13 -9.76 -1.40
CA LEU A 179 1.48 -10.03 -1.86
C LEU A 179 2.44 -10.18 -0.68
N ASN A 180 3.32 -11.18 -0.77
CA ASN A 180 4.32 -11.45 0.24
C ASN A 180 5.32 -10.28 0.39
N PRO A 181 5.44 -9.69 1.57
CA PRO A 181 6.34 -8.57 1.83
C PRO A 181 7.83 -8.92 1.70
N TYR A 182 8.21 -10.19 1.73
CA TYR A 182 9.58 -10.62 1.43
C TYR A 182 9.94 -10.48 -0.05
N ILE A 183 8.97 -10.21 -0.91
CA ILE A 183 9.17 -9.96 -2.34
C ILE A 183 9.13 -8.46 -2.61
N MET A 184 8.07 -7.80 -2.16
CA MET A 184 7.82 -6.40 -2.42
C MET A 184 6.90 -5.81 -1.36
N ILE A 185 7.09 -4.53 -1.04
CA ILE A 185 6.29 -3.79 -0.07
C ILE A 185 5.85 -2.48 -0.69
N CYS A 186 4.55 -2.20 -0.63
CA CYS A 186 4.03 -0.87 -0.89
C CYS A 186 4.08 -0.04 0.42
N ALA A 187 5.10 0.79 0.57
CA ALA A 187 5.37 1.55 1.80
C ALA A 187 5.92 2.95 1.48
N PRO A 188 5.86 3.91 2.43
CA PRO A 188 6.41 5.23 2.22
C PRO A 188 7.92 5.19 2.04
N ARG A 189 8.43 6.18 1.31
CA ARG A 189 9.87 6.35 1.02
C ARG A 189 10.72 6.61 2.25
N LYS A 190 10.17 7.14 3.33
CA LYS A 190 10.91 7.47 4.56
C LYS A 190 11.03 6.25 5.47
N ASN A 191 12.24 5.95 5.82
CA ASN A 191 12.93 4.97 6.68
C ASN A 191 12.15 4.01 7.62
N GLU A 192 10.86 4.14 7.79
CA GLU A 192 10.07 3.22 8.59
C GLU A 192 9.13 2.40 7.69
N VAL A 193 9.53 1.16 7.45
CA VAL A 193 8.64 0.16 6.83
C VAL A 193 7.52 -0.15 7.82
N LYS A 194 6.42 0.58 7.74
CA LYS A 194 5.23 0.32 8.58
C LYS A 194 4.27 -0.62 7.83
N LEU A 195 4.67 -1.88 7.72
CA LEU A 195 3.71 -2.91 7.33
C LEU A 195 2.69 -3.14 8.43
N ASP A 196 1.48 -3.48 8.04
CA ASP A 196 0.45 -3.93 8.95
C ASP A 196 0.91 -5.22 9.69
N LYS A 197 0.69 -5.24 11.00
CA LYS A 197 1.07 -6.37 11.85
C LYS A 197 0.39 -7.67 11.43
N LEU A 198 -0.81 -7.60 10.87
CA LEU A 198 -1.52 -8.77 10.36
C LEU A 198 -0.79 -9.34 9.14
N THR A 199 -0.47 -8.51 8.17
CA THR A 199 0.29 -8.91 6.97
C THR A 199 1.63 -9.54 7.36
N MET A 200 2.34 -8.95 8.30
CA MET A 200 3.59 -9.51 8.81
C MET A 200 3.40 -10.92 9.41
N ARG A 201 2.38 -11.11 10.24
CA ARG A 201 2.08 -12.42 10.85
C ARG A 201 1.68 -13.47 9.82
N LEU A 202 0.89 -13.10 8.82
CA LEU A 202 0.45 -14.02 7.76
C LEU A 202 1.62 -14.63 6.99
N PHE A 203 2.70 -13.85 6.78
CA PHE A 203 3.88 -14.30 6.04
C PHE A 203 5.08 -14.70 6.91
N GLN A 204 4.95 -14.70 8.23
CA GLN A 204 6.03 -15.01 9.17
C GLN A 204 6.73 -16.34 8.86
N HIS A 205 5.98 -17.34 8.39
CA HIS A 205 6.48 -18.67 8.11
C HIS A 205 6.64 -18.99 6.61
N SER A 206 6.32 -18.04 5.75
CA SER A 206 6.41 -18.23 4.30
C SER A 206 7.87 -18.35 3.83
N LEU A 207 8.06 -19.06 2.71
CA LEU A 207 9.34 -19.22 2.04
C LEU A 207 10.48 -19.79 2.95
N LYS A 208 10.11 -20.59 3.97
CA LYS A 208 11.10 -21.24 4.86
C LYS A 208 11.69 -22.51 4.26
N ASN A 209 10.96 -23.15 3.35
CA ASN A 209 11.32 -24.45 2.78
C ASN A 209 11.79 -24.35 1.32
N LEU A 210 12.45 -23.25 0.97
CA LEU A 210 13.03 -23.09 -0.35
C LEU A 210 14.11 -24.14 -0.58
N LYS A 211 14.15 -24.66 -1.80
CA LYS A 211 15.20 -25.58 -2.27
C LYS A 211 15.79 -25.06 -3.57
N ASP A 212 17.08 -25.20 -3.73
CA ASP A 212 17.74 -24.95 -5.01
C ASP A 212 17.49 -26.08 -6.02
N GLN A 213 18.04 -25.97 -7.21
CA GLN A 213 17.91 -26.95 -8.28
C GLN A 213 18.49 -28.33 -7.89
N ASN A 214 19.40 -28.38 -6.90
CA ASN A 214 20.00 -29.60 -6.37
C ASN A 214 19.22 -30.16 -5.16
N GLY A 215 18.08 -29.58 -4.79
CA GLY A 215 17.30 -30.01 -3.66
C GLY A 215 17.81 -29.54 -2.29
N LYS A 216 18.91 -28.76 -2.25
CA LYS A 216 19.49 -28.22 -1.00
C LYS A 216 18.63 -27.09 -0.47
N LYS A 217 18.38 -27.09 0.83
CA LYS A 217 17.63 -26.00 1.50
C LYS A 217 18.37 -24.67 1.40
N VAL A 218 17.64 -23.64 1.01
CA VAL A 218 18.13 -22.28 0.87
C VAL A 218 17.29 -21.36 1.75
N LYS A 219 17.90 -20.36 2.34
CA LYS A 219 17.21 -19.35 3.16
C LYS A 219 17.16 -18.02 2.42
N LEU A 220 16.06 -17.29 2.57
CA LEU A 220 15.96 -15.92 2.08
C LEU A 220 17.03 -15.04 2.73
N PRO A 221 17.77 -14.22 1.95
CA PRO A 221 18.78 -13.29 2.46
C PRO A 221 18.24 -12.20 3.38
N ALA A 222 17.05 -11.71 3.09
CA ALA A 222 16.39 -10.68 3.88
C ALA A 222 15.08 -11.20 4.48
N ARG A 223 14.95 -11.13 5.79
CA ARG A 223 13.73 -11.45 6.55
C ARG A 223 13.47 -10.38 7.58
N PHE A 224 12.19 -10.14 7.87
CA PHE A 224 11.77 -9.17 8.90
C PHE A 224 11.73 -9.78 10.32
N PHE A 225 11.92 -11.11 10.44
CA PHE A 225 11.91 -11.86 11.70
C PHE A 225 13.03 -12.90 11.71
#